data_2a02ec1769a67a8fd05a574c0a97d7ed
#
_entry.id   2a02ec1769a67a8fd05a574c0a97d7ed
#
_cell.length_a   1.000
_cell.length_b   1.000
_cell.length_c   1.000
_cell.angle_alpha   90.00
_cell.angle_beta   90.00
_cell.angle_gamma   90.00
#
_symmetry.space_group_name_H-M   'P 1'
#
loop_
_entity.id
_entity.type
_entity.pdbx_description
1 polymer ?
#
loop_
_entity_poly.entity_id
_entity_poly.type
_entity_poly.pdbx_seq_one_letter_code
_entity_poly.pdbx_strand_id
1 'polypeptide(L)'
;MTTVEIAFRYAVPPAEQVAVALARVRDVYGIRGLRLDREARTVLVEFDATRLNAAIVAKLVREAGLEIVEELPLIPLPAPAAAPTAG
;
A
#
# COMPACT_ATOMS: atom_id res chain seq x y z
N MET A 1 1.69 17.46 5.93
CA MET A 1 1.92 16.05 5.61
C MET A 1 0.63 15.42 5.18
N THR A 2 0.61 14.79 4.03
CA THR A 2 -0.58 14.17 3.50
C THR A 2 -0.37 12.68 3.37
N THR A 3 -1.14 11.90 4.13
CA THR A 3 -1.07 10.45 4.05
C THR A 3 -2.20 9.96 3.16
N VAL A 4 -1.87 9.12 2.20
CA VAL A 4 -2.86 8.50 1.32
C VAL A 4 -2.67 7.00 1.36
N GLU A 5 -3.68 6.27 0.95
CA GLU A 5 -3.60 4.83 0.89
C GLU A 5 -3.87 4.38 -0.53
N ILE A 6 -3.07 3.46 -1.01
CA ILE A 6 -3.30 2.88 -2.32
C ILE A 6 -3.37 1.38 -2.13
N ALA A 7 -4.20 0.72 -2.90
CA ALA A 7 -4.32 -0.72 -2.83
C ALA A 7 -3.96 -1.33 -4.17
N PHE A 8 -3.32 -2.51 -4.13
CA PHE A 8 -2.99 -3.23 -5.34
C PHE A 8 -3.57 -4.62 -5.19
N ARG A 9 -4.23 -5.10 -6.22
CA ARG A 9 -4.75 -6.46 -6.20
C ARG A 9 -3.71 -7.38 -6.81
N TYR A 10 -3.48 -8.53 -6.19
CA TYR A 10 -2.53 -9.49 -6.72
C TYR A 10 -3.25 -10.79 -7.10
N ALA A 11 -2.67 -11.51 -8.05
CA ALA A 11 -3.28 -12.73 -8.53
C ALA A 11 -2.92 -13.94 -7.68
N VAL A 12 -1.68 -14.00 -7.25
CA VAL A 12 -1.17 -15.17 -6.56
C VAL A 12 -0.76 -14.78 -5.16
N PRO A 13 -1.15 -15.54 -4.15
CA PRO A 13 -0.75 -15.22 -2.78
C PRO A 13 0.77 -15.14 -2.69
N PRO A 14 1.32 -14.16 -1.99
CA PRO A 14 2.77 -13.99 -1.94
C PRO A 14 3.43 -15.13 -1.21
N ALA A 15 4.53 -15.61 -1.77
CA ALA A 15 5.35 -16.60 -1.11
C ALA A 15 6.05 -15.93 0.08
N GLU A 16 6.65 -16.74 0.95
CA GLU A 16 7.31 -16.22 2.12
C GLU A 16 8.38 -15.19 1.76
N GLN A 17 9.13 -15.44 0.69
CA GLN A 17 10.18 -14.51 0.27
C GLN A 17 9.60 -13.16 -0.10
N VAL A 18 8.44 -13.15 -0.75
CA VAL A 18 7.79 -11.93 -1.15
C VAL A 18 7.25 -11.21 0.10
N ALA A 19 6.71 -11.96 1.05
CA ALA A 19 6.22 -11.37 2.29
C ALA A 19 7.36 -10.68 3.06
N VAL A 20 8.53 -11.29 3.09
CA VAL A 20 9.69 -10.70 3.75
C VAL A 20 10.13 -9.44 3.01
N ALA A 21 10.13 -9.47 1.68
CA ALA A 21 10.50 -8.30 0.88
C ALA A 21 9.49 -7.17 1.06
N LEU A 22 8.20 -7.48 1.16
CA LEU A 22 7.18 -6.48 1.42
C LEU A 22 7.37 -5.87 2.80
N ALA A 23 7.77 -6.65 3.78
CA ALA A 23 8.05 -6.11 5.12
C ALA A 23 9.17 -5.08 5.06
N ARG A 24 10.14 -5.25 4.15
CA ARG A 24 11.20 -4.27 4.02
C ARG A 24 10.73 -2.99 3.34
N VAL A 25 9.70 -3.06 2.51
CA VAL A 25 9.14 -1.88 1.89
C VAL A 25 8.60 -0.94 2.97
N ARG A 26 8.13 -1.50 4.08
CA ARG A 26 7.63 -0.68 5.18
C ARG A 26 8.69 0.23 5.78
N ASP A 27 9.97 -0.11 5.58
CA ASP A 27 11.05 0.67 6.15
C ASP A 27 11.50 1.78 5.19
N VAL A 28 10.92 1.86 4.01
CA VAL A 28 11.30 2.89 3.04
C VAL A 28 10.76 4.23 3.54
N TYR A 29 11.58 5.27 3.46
CA TYR A 29 11.21 6.57 3.95
C TYR A 29 10.01 7.08 3.18
N GLY A 30 8.99 7.49 3.85
CA GLY A 30 7.74 7.93 3.26
C GLY A 30 6.63 6.90 3.31
N ILE A 31 6.97 5.63 3.54
CA ILE A 31 5.96 4.60 3.72
C ILE A 31 5.51 4.64 5.18
N ARG A 32 4.21 4.74 5.39
CA ARG A 32 3.65 4.83 6.74
C ARG A 32 3.10 3.49 7.21
N GLY A 33 2.70 2.64 6.33
CA GLY A 33 2.21 1.31 6.70
C GLY A 33 1.96 0.46 5.48
N LEU A 34 1.91 -0.83 5.68
CA LEU A 34 1.64 -1.79 4.62
C LEU A 34 0.90 -2.96 5.23
N ARG A 35 -0.20 -3.37 4.64
CA ARG A 35 -0.96 -4.49 5.14
C ARG A 35 -1.38 -5.38 3.98
N LEU A 36 -1.46 -6.68 4.24
CA LEU A 36 -1.95 -7.62 3.25
C LEU A 36 -3.34 -8.05 3.66
N ASP A 37 -4.28 -8.00 2.72
CA ASP A 37 -5.61 -8.53 2.95
C ASP A 37 -5.72 -9.78 2.09
N ARG A 38 -5.58 -10.93 2.71
CA ARG A 38 -5.55 -12.17 1.95
C ARG A 38 -6.90 -12.56 1.38
N GLU A 39 -7.96 -12.14 2.01
CA GLU A 39 -9.29 -12.48 1.50
C GLU A 39 -9.61 -11.67 0.26
N ALA A 40 -9.28 -10.41 0.25
CA ALA A 40 -9.51 -9.56 -0.90
C ALA A 40 -8.38 -9.66 -1.92
N ARG A 41 -7.30 -10.34 -1.58
CA ARG A 41 -6.09 -10.44 -2.42
C ARG A 41 -5.56 -9.07 -2.78
N THR A 42 -5.46 -8.22 -1.76
CA THR A 42 -4.93 -6.87 -1.96
C THR A 42 -3.82 -6.58 -0.96
N VAL A 43 -2.96 -5.65 -1.35
CA VAL A 43 -1.98 -5.11 -0.43
C VAL A 43 -2.31 -3.63 -0.33
N LEU A 44 -2.39 -3.12 0.91
CA LEU A 44 -2.72 -1.72 1.13
C LEU A 44 -1.47 -1.03 1.63
N VAL A 45 -1.10 0.06 1.00
CA VAL A 45 0.09 0.81 1.37
C VAL A 45 -0.30 2.24 1.71
N GLU A 46 0.06 2.68 2.92
CA GLU A 46 -0.17 4.04 3.34
C GLU A 46 1.15 4.77 3.18
N PHE A 47 1.16 5.89 2.52
CA PHE A 47 2.41 6.63 2.33
C PHE A 47 2.20 8.14 2.36
N ASP A 48 3.28 8.87 2.54
CA ASP A 48 3.25 10.32 2.60
C ASP A 48 3.34 10.84 1.16
N ALA A 49 2.26 11.41 0.67
CA ALA A 49 2.18 11.87 -0.69
C ALA A 49 3.11 13.05 -1.00
N THR A 50 3.68 13.67 0.02
CA THR A 50 4.65 14.73 -0.21
C THR A 50 6.05 14.17 -0.48
N ARG A 51 6.27 12.86 -0.22
CA ARG A 51 7.57 12.27 -0.41
C ARG A 51 7.55 11.18 -1.47
N LEU A 52 6.44 10.52 -1.65
CA LEU A 52 6.32 9.42 -2.61
C LEU A 52 5.07 9.64 -3.46
N ASN A 53 4.97 8.93 -4.54
CA ASN A 53 3.76 8.96 -5.34
C ASN A 53 3.37 7.51 -5.67
N ALA A 54 2.19 7.35 -6.26
CA ALA A 54 1.66 6.03 -6.53
C ALA A 54 2.57 5.20 -7.44
N ALA A 55 3.21 5.84 -8.41
CA ALA A 55 4.09 5.12 -9.33
C ALA A 55 5.31 4.54 -8.61
N ILE A 56 5.88 5.31 -7.69
CA ILE A 56 7.04 4.85 -6.94
C ILE A 56 6.62 3.72 -6.00
N VAL A 57 5.46 3.86 -5.34
CA VAL A 57 4.98 2.83 -4.43
C VAL A 57 4.70 1.54 -5.20
N ALA A 58 4.08 1.63 -6.39
CA ALA A 58 3.83 0.47 -7.22
C ALA A 58 5.14 -0.22 -7.60
N LYS A 59 6.17 0.57 -7.91
CA LYS A 59 7.46 0.01 -8.28
C LYS A 59 8.07 -0.73 -7.10
N LEU A 60 8.00 -0.16 -5.90
CA LEU A 60 8.54 -0.80 -4.71
C LEU A 60 7.86 -2.14 -4.46
N VAL A 61 6.54 -2.18 -4.58
CA VAL A 61 5.79 -3.40 -4.34
C VAL A 61 6.11 -4.45 -5.41
N ARG A 62 6.24 -4.03 -6.67
CA ARG A 62 6.60 -4.97 -7.73
C ARG A 62 8.02 -5.51 -7.55
N GLU A 63 8.93 -4.67 -7.10
CA GLU A 63 10.30 -5.11 -6.88
C GLU A 63 10.39 -6.09 -5.73
N ALA A 64 9.45 -6.06 -4.81
CA ALA A 64 9.41 -7.04 -3.74
C ALA A 64 8.98 -8.42 -4.26
N GLY A 65 8.45 -8.46 -5.49
CA GLY A 65 8.06 -9.73 -6.09
C GLY A 65 6.57 -9.97 -6.15
N LEU A 66 5.76 -8.99 -5.76
CA LEU A 66 4.31 -9.18 -5.80
C LEU A 66 3.82 -8.97 -7.22
N GLU A 67 2.99 -9.92 -7.70
CA GLU A 67 2.48 -9.85 -9.03
C GLU A 67 1.19 -9.07 -9.02
N ILE A 68 1.26 -7.80 -9.34
CA ILE A 68 0.11 -6.91 -9.29
C ILE A 68 -0.69 -7.07 -10.57
N VAL A 69 -1.98 -7.32 -10.44
CA VAL A 69 -2.86 -7.42 -11.58
C VAL A 69 -3.75 -6.19 -11.72
N GLU A 70 -3.91 -5.43 -10.67
CA GLU A 70 -4.74 -4.23 -10.73
C GLU A 70 -4.30 -3.21 -9.69
N GLU A 71 -4.26 -1.93 -10.08
CA GLU A 71 -3.95 -0.89 -9.15
C GLU A 71 -5.25 -0.17 -8.85
N LEU A 72 -5.64 -0.14 -7.60
CA LEU A 72 -6.89 0.50 -7.22
C LEU A 72 -6.67 1.99 -6.95
N PRO A 73 -7.71 2.81 -7.06
CA PRO A 73 -7.55 4.25 -6.90
C PRO A 73 -6.99 4.67 -5.55
N LEU A 74 -6.25 5.78 -5.56
CA LEU A 74 -5.74 6.30 -4.34
C LEU A 74 -6.88 6.82 -3.50
N ILE A 75 -6.80 6.59 -2.20
CA ILE A 75 -7.80 7.05 -1.26
C ILE A 75 -7.10 7.94 -0.25
N PRO A 76 -7.39 9.23 -0.22
CA PRO A 76 -6.84 10.10 0.81
C PRO A 76 -7.44 9.69 2.14
N LEU A 77 -6.59 9.48 3.14
CA LEU A 77 -7.09 9.10 4.43
C LEU A 77 -7.56 10.34 5.17
N PRO A 78 -8.74 10.32 5.72
CA PRO A 78 -9.26 11.48 6.43
C PRO A 78 -8.52 11.68 7.73
N ALA A 79 -8.51 12.90 8.20
CA ALA A 79 -7.97 13.17 9.50
C ALA A 79 -8.84 12.44 10.51
N PRO A 80 -8.28 11.94 11.57
CA PRO A 80 -9.04 11.19 12.55
C PRO A 80 -10.30 11.90 13.04
N ALA A 81 -10.21 13.17 13.21
CA ALA A 81 -11.33 13.89 13.71
C ALA A 81 -12.44 14.02 12.72
N ALA A 82 -12.16 13.84 11.47
CA ALA A 82 -13.16 13.98 10.49
C ALA A 82 -13.81 12.69 10.19
N ALA A 83 -13.22 11.68 10.61
CA ALA A 83 -13.70 10.40 10.25
C ALA A 83 -15.13 10.17 10.50
N PRO A 84 -15.64 10.67 11.45
CA PRO A 84 -16.95 10.27 11.76
C PRO A 84 -17.94 10.72 10.85
N THR A 85 -17.67 11.58 10.20
CA THR A 85 -18.66 12.00 9.47
C THR A 85 -19.15 11.15 8.66
N ALA A 86 -18.71 10.30 8.58
CA ALA A 86 -19.21 9.52 7.77
C ALA A 86 -20.35 9.23 7.94
N GLY A 87 -20.55 9.58 8.65
CA GLY A 87 -21.84 9.13 8.75
C GLY A 87 -21.98 9.18 7.85
#